data_ec2b2debca14e89ad2b5b82f3aed6a97
#
_entry.id   ec2b2debca14e89ad2b5b82f3aed6a97
#
_cell.length_a   1.000
_cell.length_b   1.000
_cell.length_c   1.000
_cell.angle_alpha   90.00
_cell.angle_beta   90.00
_cell.angle_gamma   90.00
#
_symmetry.space_group_name_H-M   'P 1'
#
loop_
_entity.id
_entity.type
_entity.pdbx_description
1 polymer ?
#
loop_
_entity_poly.entity_id
_entity_poly.type
_entity_poly.pdbx_seq_one_letter_code
_entity_poly.pdbx_strand_id
1 'polypeptide(L)'
;MSSIISYLIDRPLVVNLVSIFVLFLGIFTAVKINREAFPNVNLDQVRIAFQYPGASPEEIESLIISPIEQELKSLDGIDKLSSTAFPGSGKLDLELDPNAPNRDRIAGEVQLAVDRAQLPQDLLREPVVLEID
;
A
#
# COMPACT_ATOMS: atom_id res chain seq x y z
N MET A 1 -4.48 50.95 5.90
CA MET A 1 -3.34 50.20 5.34
C MET A 1 -2.11 51.08 5.03
N SER A 2 -2.31 52.32 4.65
CA SER A 2 -1.19 53.25 4.34
C SER A 2 -0.26 53.60 5.52
N SER A 3 -0.77 53.63 6.76
CA SER A 3 0.03 53.97 7.96
C SER A 3 1.06 52.92 8.35
N ILE A 4 0.81 51.63 8.10
CA ILE A 4 1.75 50.55 8.42
C ILE A 4 2.89 50.56 7.38
N ILE A 5 2.55 50.79 6.13
CA ILE A 5 3.53 50.83 5.02
C ILE A 5 4.49 52.02 5.19
N SER A 6 3.97 53.21 5.51
CA SER A 6 4.82 54.38 5.76
C SER A 6 5.71 54.23 6.98
N TYR A 7 5.20 53.61 8.07
CA TYR A 7 6.00 53.34 9.25
C TYR A 7 7.14 52.33 8.99
N LEU A 8 6.92 51.36 8.12
CA LEU A 8 7.95 50.40 7.70
C LEU A 8 9.01 51.01 6.78
N ILE A 9 8.62 51.92 5.89
CA ILE A 9 9.54 52.59 4.97
C ILE A 9 10.52 53.48 5.73
N ASP A 10 10.07 54.18 6.78
CA ASP A 10 10.89 55.07 7.59
C ASP A 10 11.87 54.36 8.56
N ARG A 11 11.77 53.05 8.64
CA ARG A 11 12.62 52.25 9.57
C ARG A 11 13.21 51.01 8.88
N PRO A 12 14.28 51.16 8.09
CA PRO A 12 14.87 50.04 7.36
C PRO A 12 15.42 48.95 8.26
N LEU A 13 15.81 49.27 9.52
CA LEU A 13 16.23 48.26 10.47
C LEU A 13 15.11 47.27 10.86
N VAL A 14 13.88 47.77 10.99
CA VAL A 14 12.71 46.92 11.32
C VAL A 14 12.38 46.03 10.16
N VAL A 15 12.44 46.52 8.92
CA VAL A 15 12.18 45.72 7.72
C VAL A 15 13.20 44.61 7.58
N ASN A 16 14.49 44.93 7.75
CA ASN A 16 15.56 43.95 7.67
C ASN A 16 15.43 42.87 8.78
N LEU A 17 15.09 43.28 9.98
CA LEU A 17 14.89 42.34 11.09
C LEU A 17 13.71 41.38 10.82
N VAL A 18 12.59 41.89 10.36
CA VAL A 18 11.42 41.10 9.97
C VAL A 18 11.75 40.16 8.83
N SER A 19 12.49 40.65 7.80
CA SER A 19 12.90 39.83 6.66
C SER A 19 13.81 38.67 7.09
N ILE A 20 14.77 38.91 7.96
CA ILE A 20 15.66 37.91 8.52
C ILE A 20 14.85 36.88 9.34
N PHE A 21 13.90 37.35 10.13
CA PHE A 21 13.04 36.48 10.94
C PHE A 21 12.16 35.56 10.07
N VAL A 22 11.56 36.09 9.00
CA VAL A 22 10.77 35.31 8.04
C VAL A 22 11.64 34.27 7.32
N LEU A 23 12.87 34.67 6.91
CA LEU A 23 13.82 33.74 6.30
C LEU A 23 14.19 32.58 7.27
N PHE A 24 14.48 32.91 8.52
CA PHE A 24 14.78 31.91 9.54
C PHE A 24 13.61 30.96 9.77
N LEU A 25 12.39 31.47 9.89
CA LEU A 25 11.18 30.64 9.99
C LEU A 25 11.00 29.73 8.77
N GLY A 26 11.21 30.27 7.56
CA GLY A 26 11.12 29.52 6.33
C GLY A 26 12.12 28.36 6.27
N ILE A 27 13.38 28.62 6.60
CA ILE A 27 14.44 27.60 6.63
C ILE A 27 14.15 26.56 7.75
N PHE A 28 13.75 27.02 8.92
CA PHE A 28 13.42 26.15 10.04
C PHE A 28 12.25 25.22 9.71
N THR A 29 11.23 25.76 9.07
CA THR A 29 10.08 24.96 8.61
C THR A 29 10.48 23.97 7.52
N ALA A 30 11.30 24.41 6.55
CA ALA A 30 11.77 23.55 5.46
C ALA A 30 12.62 22.38 5.96
N VAL A 31 13.40 22.56 7.01
CA VAL A 31 14.21 21.49 7.64
C VAL A 31 13.34 20.56 8.49
N LYS A 32 12.28 21.10 9.09
CA LYS A 32 11.35 20.30 9.92
C LYS A 32 10.25 19.57 9.13
N ILE A 33 10.02 19.95 7.90
CA ILE A 33 9.11 19.19 7.03
C ILE A 33 9.76 17.80 6.85
N ASN A 34 9.28 16.85 7.63
CA ASN A 34 9.56 15.45 7.39
C ASN A 34 9.13 15.16 5.95
N ARG A 35 10.08 14.82 5.12
CA ARG A 35 9.83 14.35 3.76
C ARG A 35 9.32 12.91 3.81
N GLU A 36 8.28 12.68 4.57
CA GLU A 36 7.48 11.47 4.45
C GLU A 36 6.59 11.64 3.20
N ALA A 37 7.26 11.77 2.05
CA ALA A 37 6.56 11.80 0.76
C ALA A 37 5.84 10.46 0.49
N PHE A 38 6.29 9.41 1.15
CA PHE A 38 5.63 8.12 1.27
C PHE A 38 5.87 7.66 2.70
N PRO A 39 4.82 7.41 3.49
CA PRO A 39 5.03 6.58 4.65
C PRO A 39 5.72 5.33 4.12
N ASN A 40 6.88 4.97 4.69
CA ASN A 40 7.38 3.61 4.59
C ASN A 40 6.39 2.75 5.36
N VAL A 41 5.22 2.59 4.78
CA VAL A 41 4.38 1.47 5.10
C VAL A 41 5.14 0.33 4.46
N ASN A 42 5.95 -0.37 5.24
CA ASN A 42 6.23 -1.74 4.94
C ASN A 42 4.86 -2.41 5.00
N LEU A 43 4.15 -2.30 3.91
CA LEU A 43 3.02 -3.15 3.65
C LEU A 43 3.69 -4.50 3.38
N ASP A 44 3.80 -5.31 4.42
CA ASP A 44 4.06 -6.72 4.24
C ASP A 44 2.89 -7.22 3.38
N GLN A 45 3.11 -7.19 2.08
CA GLN A 45 2.12 -7.58 1.08
C GLN A 45 2.45 -8.99 0.64
N VAL A 46 1.44 -9.81 0.67
CA VAL A 46 1.51 -11.15 0.06
C VAL A 46 0.72 -11.09 -1.25
N ARG A 47 1.39 -11.41 -2.34
CA ARG A 47 0.77 -11.48 -3.65
C ARG A 47 0.63 -12.92 -4.11
N ILE A 48 -0.57 -13.30 -4.53
CA ILE A 48 -0.86 -14.57 -5.16
C ILE A 48 -1.10 -14.28 -6.64
N ALA A 49 -0.29 -14.86 -7.51
CA ALA A 49 -0.44 -14.72 -8.95
C ALA A 49 -0.61 -16.10 -9.62
N PHE A 50 -1.48 -16.18 -10.59
CA PHE A 50 -1.75 -17.42 -11.33
C PHE A 50 -2.07 -17.15 -12.79
N GLN A 51 -1.96 -18.19 -13.61
CA GLN A 51 -2.27 -18.13 -15.04
C GLN A 51 -3.25 -19.26 -15.42
N TYR A 52 -4.35 -18.87 -16.04
CA TYR A 52 -5.36 -19.79 -16.57
C TYR A 52 -5.71 -19.40 -18.02
N PRO A 53 -4.87 -19.79 -18.99
CA PRO A 53 -5.02 -19.37 -20.38
C PRO A 53 -6.34 -19.79 -20.98
N GLY A 54 -6.95 -18.89 -21.74
CA GLY A 54 -8.21 -19.12 -22.41
C GLY A 54 -9.46 -18.85 -21.59
N ALA A 55 -9.30 -18.59 -20.27
CA ALA A 55 -10.43 -18.24 -19.43
C ALA A 55 -10.77 -16.75 -19.52
N SER A 56 -12.06 -16.44 -19.44
CA SER A 56 -12.55 -15.07 -19.29
C SER A 56 -12.31 -14.56 -17.86
N PRO A 57 -12.30 -13.25 -17.62
CA PRO A 57 -12.18 -12.70 -16.26
C PRO A 57 -13.26 -13.23 -15.30
N GLU A 58 -14.48 -13.41 -15.77
CA GLU A 58 -15.63 -13.93 -14.99
C GLU A 58 -15.42 -15.38 -14.57
N GLU A 59 -14.83 -16.20 -15.45
CA GLU A 59 -14.47 -17.57 -15.13
C GLU A 59 -13.33 -17.63 -14.12
N ILE A 60 -12.33 -16.78 -14.27
CA ILE A 60 -11.21 -16.66 -13.33
C ILE A 60 -11.71 -16.22 -11.95
N GLU A 61 -12.62 -15.26 -11.89
CA GLU A 61 -13.19 -14.79 -10.63
C GLU A 61 -13.98 -15.91 -9.93
N SER A 62 -14.84 -16.61 -10.67
CA SER A 62 -15.71 -17.64 -10.08
C SER A 62 -14.98 -18.95 -9.74
N LEU A 63 -14.03 -19.38 -10.57
CA LEU A 63 -13.38 -20.70 -10.44
C LEU A 63 -12.09 -20.66 -9.62
N ILE A 64 -11.43 -19.50 -9.52
CA ILE A 64 -10.12 -19.39 -8.88
C ILE A 64 -10.15 -18.38 -7.73
N ILE A 65 -10.53 -17.14 -8.02
CA ILE A 65 -10.46 -16.05 -7.01
C ILE A 65 -11.41 -16.32 -5.87
N SER A 66 -12.69 -16.55 -6.14
CA SER A 66 -13.71 -16.76 -5.11
C SER A 66 -13.41 -17.93 -4.15
N PRO A 67 -12.97 -19.10 -4.60
CA PRO A 67 -12.54 -20.18 -3.71
C PRO A 67 -11.34 -19.79 -2.84
N ILE A 68 -10.34 -19.13 -3.40
CA ILE A 68 -9.17 -18.66 -2.64
C ILE A 68 -9.58 -17.61 -1.60
N GLU A 69 -10.40 -16.64 -1.97
CA GLU A 69 -10.91 -15.62 -1.05
C GLU A 69 -11.70 -16.23 0.13
N GLN A 70 -12.47 -17.26 -0.10
CA GLN A 70 -13.21 -17.93 0.96
C GLN A 70 -12.29 -18.59 2.00
N GLU A 71 -11.21 -19.21 1.54
CA GLU A 71 -10.20 -19.80 2.44
C GLU A 71 -9.42 -18.72 3.18
N LEU A 72 -9.04 -17.62 2.47
CA LEU A 72 -8.30 -16.51 3.06
C LEU A 72 -9.10 -15.72 4.10
N LYS A 73 -10.40 -15.58 3.94
CA LYS A 73 -11.29 -14.92 4.93
C LYS A 73 -11.30 -15.60 6.29
N SER A 74 -10.88 -16.86 6.37
CA SER A 74 -10.78 -17.61 7.63
C SER A 74 -9.46 -17.36 8.36
N LEU A 75 -8.51 -16.65 7.75
CA LEU A 75 -7.20 -16.33 8.33
C LEU A 75 -7.23 -15.01 9.09
N ASP A 76 -6.65 -15.04 10.29
CA ASP A 76 -6.44 -13.83 11.09
C ASP A 76 -5.15 -13.11 10.64
N GLY A 77 -5.15 -11.79 10.69
CA GLY A 77 -3.97 -10.99 10.38
C GLY A 77 -3.91 -10.44 8.95
N ILE A 78 -4.99 -10.60 8.18
CA ILE A 78 -5.16 -9.92 6.89
C ILE A 78 -6.01 -8.68 7.13
N ASP A 79 -5.45 -7.49 6.82
CA ASP A 79 -6.16 -6.21 6.94
C ASP A 79 -7.01 -5.93 5.71
N LYS A 80 -6.47 -6.21 4.53
CA LYS A 80 -7.16 -5.97 3.27
C LYS A 80 -6.82 -7.03 2.23
N LEU A 81 -7.84 -7.43 1.48
CA LEU A 81 -7.73 -8.34 0.35
C LEU A 81 -8.25 -7.62 -0.91
N SER A 82 -7.43 -7.58 -1.93
CA SER A 82 -7.79 -7.04 -3.25
C SER A 82 -7.49 -8.07 -4.32
N SER A 83 -8.46 -8.33 -5.18
CA SER A 83 -8.33 -9.27 -6.28
C SER A 83 -8.51 -8.57 -7.63
N THR A 84 -7.82 -9.05 -8.65
CA THR A 84 -7.97 -8.56 -10.01
C THR A 84 -7.91 -9.72 -10.98
N ALA A 85 -8.95 -9.86 -11.81
CA ALA A 85 -9.01 -10.83 -12.88
C ALA A 85 -8.70 -10.16 -14.24
N PHE A 86 -7.87 -10.83 -15.03
CA PHE A 86 -7.56 -10.46 -16.40
C PHE A 86 -7.86 -11.66 -17.33
N PRO A 87 -8.04 -11.46 -18.64
CA PRO A 87 -8.14 -12.58 -19.56
C PRO A 87 -6.92 -13.50 -19.47
N GLY A 88 -7.12 -14.73 -19.03
CA GLY A 88 -6.07 -15.75 -18.91
C GLY A 88 -5.14 -15.62 -17.70
N SER A 89 -5.36 -14.69 -16.78
CA SER A 89 -4.54 -14.55 -15.57
C SER A 89 -5.27 -13.81 -14.47
N GLY A 90 -4.76 -13.91 -13.24
CA GLY A 90 -5.28 -13.15 -12.11
C GLY A 90 -4.25 -12.96 -11.02
N LYS A 91 -4.56 -12.05 -10.11
CA LYS A 91 -3.76 -11.80 -8.92
C LYS A 91 -4.64 -11.44 -7.74
N LEU A 92 -4.19 -11.82 -6.57
CA LEU A 92 -4.71 -11.37 -5.28
C LEU A 92 -3.58 -10.68 -4.53
N ASP A 93 -3.83 -9.48 -4.06
CA ASP A 93 -2.92 -8.70 -3.23
C ASP A 93 -3.52 -8.65 -1.81
N LEU A 94 -2.77 -9.17 -0.85
CA LEU A 94 -3.12 -9.18 0.58
C LEU A 94 -2.26 -8.17 1.30
N GLU A 95 -2.89 -7.28 2.06
CA GLU A 95 -2.22 -6.39 2.99
C GLU A 95 -2.32 -7.01 4.39
N LEU A 96 -1.19 -7.24 5.03
CA LEU A 96 -1.14 -7.82 6.36
C LEU A 96 -1.33 -6.74 7.43
N ASP A 97 -1.97 -7.10 8.54
CA ASP A 97 -2.08 -6.20 9.69
C ASP A 97 -0.67 -5.92 10.26
N PRO A 98 -0.24 -4.65 10.30
CA PRO A 98 1.07 -4.28 10.85
C PRO A 98 1.24 -4.65 12.33
N ASN A 99 0.16 -4.90 13.05
CA ASN A 99 0.19 -5.31 14.45
C ASN A 99 0.07 -6.83 14.65
N ALA A 100 -0.03 -7.60 13.58
CA ALA A 100 -0.15 -9.06 13.68
C ALA A 100 1.14 -9.67 14.27
N PRO A 101 1.04 -10.54 15.30
CA PRO A 101 2.20 -11.05 16.06
C PRO A 101 2.87 -12.18 15.30
N ASN A 102 2.91 -12.51 14.18
CA ASN A 102 3.62 -13.60 13.48
C ASN A 102 3.49 -13.48 11.95
N ARG A 103 3.98 -12.39 11.39
CA ARG A 103 3.91 -12.11 9.95
C ARG A 103 4.50 -13.22 9.09
N ASP A 104 5.67 -13.75 9.49
CA ASP A 104 6.34 -14.84 8.76
C ASP A 104 5.49 -16.12 8.66
N ARG A 105 4.56 -16.32 9.62
CA ARG A 105 3.63 -17.44 9.59
C ARG A 105 2.47 -17.22 8.64
N ILE A 106 2.05 -15.97 8.47
CA ILE A 106 0.88 -15.64 7.64
C ILE A 106 1.12 -16.02 6.18
N ALA A 107 2.32 -15.78 5.65
CA ALA A 107 2.68 -16.21 4.30
C ALA A 107 2.54 -17.73 4.12
N GLY A 108 2.99 -18.50 5.12
CA GLY A 108 2.81 -19.96 5.15
C GLY A 108 1.34 -20.39 5.27
N GLU A 109 0.56 -19.69 6.07
CA GLU A 109 -0.88 -19.95 6.24
C GLU A 109 -1.67 -19.60 4.96
N VAL A 110 -1.28 -18.53 4.27
CA VAL A 110 -1.81 -18.16 2.95
C VAL A 110 -1.53 -19.25 1.93
N GLN A 111 -0.30 -19.79 1.88
CA GLN A 111 0.02 -20.90 0.99
C GLN A 111 -0.85 -22.13 1.27
N LEU A 112 -1.02 -22.49 2.55
CA LEU A 112 -1.89 -23.59 2.95
C LEU A 112 -3.36 -23.35 2.62
N ALA A 113 -3.84 -22.10 2.68
CA ALA A 113 -5.20 -21.75 2.28
C ALA A 113 -5.40 -21.89 0.79
N VAL A 114 -4.42 -21.46 -0.01
CA VAL A 114 -4.42 -21.65 -1.48
C VAL A 114 -4.43 -23.13 -1.83
N ASP A 115 -3.63 -23.95 -1.14
CA ASP A 115 -3.56 -25.39 -1.36
C ASP A 115 -4.87 -26.11 -1.00
N ARG A 116 -5.65 -25.56 -0.05
CA ARG A 116 -6.97 -26.08 0.34
C ARG A 116 -8.08 -25.65 -0.62
N ALA A 117 -7.89 -24.54 -1.31
CA ALA A 117 -8.87 -24.06 -2.29
C ALA A 117 -9.04 -25.10 -3.38
N GLN A 118 -10.29 -25.42 -3.72
CA GLN A 118 -10.61 -26.37 -4.78
C GLN A 118 -10.43 -25.68 -6.13
N LEU A 119 -9.20 -25.67 -6.62
CA LEU A 119 -8.85 -25.05 -7.89
C LEU A 119 -8.96 -26.02 -9.06
N PRO A 120 -9.23 -25.53 -10.29
CA PRO A 120 -9.20 -26.35 -11.49
C PRO A 120 -7.82 -26.98 -11.70
N GLN A 121 -7.79 -28.26 -12.11
CA GLN A 121 -6.54 -28.99 -12.36
C GLN A 121 -5.81 -28.55 -13.63
N ASP A 122 -6.46 -27.76 -14.48
CA ASP A 122 -5.94 -27.25 -15.75
C ASP A 122 -5.16 -25.94 -15.62
N LEU A 123 -4.86 -25.50 -14.39
CA LEU A 123 -3.98 -24.37 -14.15
C LEU A 123 -2.59 -24.65 -14.71
N LEU A 124 -2.11 -23.78 -15.60
CA LEU A 124 -0.77 -23.90 -16.21
C LEU A 124 0.36 -23.74 -15.18
N ARG A 125 0.10 -23.04 -14.08
CA ARG A 125 0.96 -22.91 -12.91
C ARG A 125 0.10 -22.86 -11.66
N GLU A 126 0.50 -23.59 -10.67
CA GLU A 126 -0.01 -23.41 -9.30
C GLU A 126 0.14 -21.95 -8.88
N PRO A 127 -0.83 -21.41 -8.14
CA PRO A 127 -0.73 -20.04 -7.64
C PRO A 127 0.57 -19.86 -6.86
N VAL A 128 1.37 -18.87 -7.26
CA VAL A 128 2.65 -18.56 -6.59
C VAL A 128 2.38 -17.47 -5.57
N VAL A 129 2.69 -17.77 -4.31
CA VAL A 129 2.64 -16.82 -3.20
C VAL A 129 3.98 -16.11 -3.14
N LEU A 130 3.98 -14.80 -3.35
CA LEU A 130 5.13 -13.93 -3.30
C LEU A 130 4.99 -12.96 -2.13
N GLU A 131 5.92 -13.00 -1.21
CA GLU A 131 6.06 -11.97 -0.18
C GLU A 131 6.77 -10.75 -0.79
N ILE A 132 6.18 -9.57 -0.64
CA ILE A 132 6.72 -8.32 -1.16
C ILE A 132 7.09 -7.45 0.04
N ASP A 133 8.40 -7.32 0.28
CA ASP A 133 8.98 -6.39 1.26
C ASP A 133 8.90 -4.93 0.79
#